data_8a0a2afcf7e6be8359411a02883d8318
#
_entry.id   8a0a2afcf7e6be8359411a02883d8318
#
_cell.length_a   1.000
_cell.length_b   1.000
_cell.length_c   1.000
_cell.angle_alpha   90.00
_cell.angle_beta   90.00
_cell.angle_gamma   90.00
#
_symmetry.space_group_name_H-M   'P 1'
#
loop_
_entity.id
_entity.type
_entity.pdbx_description
1 polymer ?
#
loop_
_entity_poly.entity_id
_entity_poly.type
_entity_poly.pdbx_seq_one_letter_code
_entity_poly.pdbx_strand_id
1 'polypeptide(L)'
;APPTTGVLLTADAAGNVRLSKPNVSLLGKASVAYLFRGDTDGALILALRLSQEKYRVSVATKPISSGGKDWPRGTIILRVSRNPETLHGRLSQLSAELDVDVFSLSSTFTPDGTVGIGSENVTALARPKIAVAAGDNVSQTGYGAVWNLLEKSGIQFTAIPLRSMNAENLARFNTVILPDGVGYAGAFGKSGIADLKAWISHGGAVLGLADGGRWFMDKDVELTTARRVGEDDPKGEKDKEPKSVVPASGKNAAKAPAPKKPLELPGAIFRAKIDPTHFLGWAYPSGELPVFLSGDVFLKPSTGGANVVTFGKAPLVLTGFVWPDNTEALLADTAFIIDEPIGSGHAILYLDDPTFRALWPGMRRLFLAGMLYAPSGGAGVE
;
A
#
# COMPACT_ATOMS: atom_id res chain seq x y z
N ALA A 1 23.31 -7.04 11.88
CA ALA A 1 23.21 -6.73 10.45
C ALA A 1 22.19 -7.67 9.83
N PRO A 2 21.21 -7.21 9.03
CA PRO A 2 20.31 -8.11 8.32
C PRO A 2 21.12 -8.92 7.32
N PRO A 3 20.80 -10.20 7.07
CA PRO A 3 21.45 -10.97 6.04
C PRO A 3 21.17 -10.30 4.69
N THR A 4 22.20 -9.78 4.07
CA THR A 4 22.18 -9.35 2.68
C THR A 4 21.95 -10.58 1.83
N THR A 5 20.80 -10.71 1.19
CA THR A 5 20.56 -11.69 0.15
C THR A 5 21.45 -11.31 -1.02
N GLY A 6 22.67 -11.83 -1.01
CA GLY A 6 23.63 -11.67 -2.10
C GLY A 6 23.13 -12.47 -3.30
N VAL A 7 22.87 -11.80 -4.41
CA VAL A 7 22.72 -12.48 -5.70
C VAL A 7 24.10 -13.06 -6.05
N LEU A 8 24.23 -14.37 -6.02
CA LEU A 8 25.45 -15.04 -6.47
C LEU A 8 25.52 -14.95 -8.00
N LEU A 9 26.47 -14.19 -8.51
CA LEU A 9 26.82 -14.19 -9.92
C LEU A 9 27.76 -15.39 -10.16
N THR A 10 27.28 -16.39 -10.90
CA THR A 10 28.15 -17.49 -11.39
C THR A 10 28.45 -17.25 -12.85
N ALA A 11 29.72 -17.26 -13.22
CA ALA A 11 30.14 -17.28 -14.60
C ALA A 11 30.34 -18.74 -15.06
N ASP A 12 29.83 -19.09 -16.26
CA ASP A 12 30.13 -20.36 -16.89
C ASP A 12 31.55 -20.33 -17.51
N ALA A 13 32.04 -21.49 -17.97
CA ALA A 13 33.38 -21.61 -18.58
C ALA A 13 33.54 -20.75 -19.85
N ALA A 14 32.47 -20.20 -20.41
CA ALA A 14 32.48 -19.30 -21.57
C ALA A 14 32.38 -17.81 -21.15
N GLY A 15 32.39 -17.50 -19.84
CA GLY A 15 32.34 -16.14 -19.32
C GLY A 15 30.93 -15.53 -19.29
N ASN A 16 29.89 -16.30 -19.59
CA ASN A 16 28.51 -15.82 -19.48
C ASN A 16 28.09 -15.73 -18.01
N VAL A 17 27.71 -14.54 -17.57
CA VAL A 17 27.23 -14.32 -16.22
C VAL A 17 25.79 -14.80 -16.12
N ARG A 18 25.55 -15.82 -15.31
CA ARG A 18 24.19 -16.25 -14.94
C ARG A 18 23.88 -15.79 -13.52
N LEU A 19 22.71 -15.23 -13.35
CA LEU A 19 22.13 -15.06 -12.02
C LEU A 19 21.79 -16.46 -11.50
N SER A 20 22.59 -17.00 -10.58
CA SER A 20 22.15 -18.19 -9.85
C SER A 20 21.03 -17.76 -8.90
N LYS A 21 19.82 -18.22 -9.19
CA LYS A 21 18.75 -18.16 -8.18
C LYS A 21 19.26 -18.91 -6.96
N PRO A 22 19.13 -18.36 -5.73
CA PRO A 22 19.42 -19.14 -4.55
C PRO A 22 18.66 -20.46 -4.65
N ASN A 23 19.27 -21.56 -4.25
CA ASN A 23 18.60 -22.86 -4.20
C ASN A 23 17.39 -22.70 -3.27
N VAL A 24 16.21 -22.49 -3.86
CA VAL A 24 14.96 -22.61 -3.12
C VAL A 24 14.92 -24.07 -2.66
N SER A 25 15.13 -24.31 -1.36
CA SER A 25 15.09 -25.65 -0.81
C SER A 25 13.73 -26.24 -1.18
N LEU A 26 13.71 -27.44 -1.76
CA LEU A 26 12.48 -28.12 -2.13
C LEU A 26 11.53 -28.07 -0.94
N LEU A 27 10.37 -27.43 -1.13
CA LEU A 27 9.37 -27.30 -0.08
C LEU A 27 8.94 -28.67 0.42
N GLY A 28 9.21 -28.98 1.68
CA GLY A 28 8.74 -30.21 2.32
C GLY A 28 7.21 -30.25 2.38
N LYS A 29 6.61 -31.43 2.23
CA LYS A 29 5.15 -31.58 2.33
C LYS A 29 4.70 -31.41 3.78
N ALA A 30 3.93 -30.35 4.06
CA ALA A 30 3.36 -30.12 5.39
C ALA A 30 2.15 -31.02 5.64
N SER A 31 2.00 -31.49 6.88
CA SER A 31 0.77 -32.20 7.33
C SER A 31 -0.25 -31.25 7.96
N VAL A 32 0.18 -30.08 8.45
CA VAL A 32 -0.68 -29.12 9.18
C VAL A 32 -0.89 -27.84 8.42
N ALA A 33 0.18 -27.10 8.13
CA ALA A 33 0.10 -25.80 7.46
C ALA A 33 1.42 -25.41 6.79
N TYR A 34 1.33 -24.45 5.89
CA TYR A 34 2.47 -23.71 5.35
C TYR A 34 2.45 -22.28 5.87
N LEU A 35 3.61 -21.77 6.28
CA LEU A 35 3.77 -20.42 6.80
C LEU A 35 4.87 -19.70 6.03
N PHE A 36 4.65 -18.41 5.75
CA PHE A 36 5.68 -17.52 5.22
C PHE A 36 5.44 -16.08 5.67
N ARG A 37 6.51 -15.29 5.73
CA ARG A 37 6.44 -13.89 6.14
C ARG A 37 5.84 -13.06 5.01
N GLY A 38 4.92 -12.13 5.36
CA GLY A 38 4.29 -11.21 4.41
C GLY A 38 5.06 -9.90 4.21
N ASP A 39 6.39 -9.90 4.33
CA ASP A 39 7.23 -8.70 4.34
C ASP A 39 8.06 -8.49 3.06
N THR A 40 7.74 -9.21 2.00
CA THR A 40 8.33 -9.04 0.66
C THR A 40 7.25 -8.89 -0.41
N ASP A 41 7.60 -8.28 -1.54
CA ASP A 41 6.71 -8.19 -2.71
C ASP A 41 6.25 -9.58 -3.15
N GLY A 42 7.20 -10.52 -3.28
CA GLY A 42 6.93 -11.90 -3.70
C GLY A 42 5.94 -12.62 -2.78
N ALA A 43 6.06 -12.42 -1.46
CA ALA A 43 5.17 -13.03 -0.48
C ALA A 43 3.73 -12.49 -0.57
N LEU A 44 3.56 -11.18 -0.74
CA LEU A 44 2.24 -10.57 -0.92
C LEU A 44 1.61 -10.99 -2.26
N ILE A 45 2.40 -11.04 -3.34
CA ILE A 45 1.95 -11.54 -4.65
C ILE A 45 1.56 -13.02 -4.55
N LEU A 46 2.36 -13.84 -3.87
CA LEU A 46 2.04 -15.26 -3.63
C LEU A 46 0.69 -15.42 -2.93
N ALA A 47 0.46 -14.66 -1.85
CA ALA A 47 -0.80 -14.70 -1.11
C ALA A 47 -2.00 -14.24 -1.96
N LEU A 48 -1.85 -13.15 -2.74
CA LEU A 48 -2.88 -12.64 -3.65
C LEU A 48 -3.24 -13.67 -4.72
N ARG A 49 -2.25 -14.25 -5.41
CA ARG A 49 -2.47 -15.27 -6.47
C ARG A 49 -3.15 -16.51 -5.92
N LEU A 50 -2.64 -17.07 -4.81
CA LEU A 50 -3.25 -18.25 -4.16
C LEU A 50 -4.70 -17.97 -3.75
N SER A 51 -4.97 -16.78 -3.18
CA SER A 51 -6.34 -16.40 -2.80
C SER A 51 -7.26 -16.28 -4.02
N GLN A 52 -6.80 -15.69 -5.13
CA GLN A 52 -7.56 -15.59 -6.38
C GLN A 52 -7.79 -16.98 -7.02
N GLU A 53 -6.86 -17.90 -6.89
CA GLU A 53 -6.97 -19.31 -7.31
C GLU A 53 -7.84 -20.16 -6.34
N LYS A 54 -8.54 -19.52 -5.40
CA LYS A 54 -9.49 -20.12 -4.45
C LYS A 54 -8.84 -20.93 -3.32
N TYR A 55 -7.54 -20.82 -3.09
CA TYR A 55 -6.95 -21.34 -1.86
C TYR A 55 -7.34 -20.45 -0.67
N ARG A 56 -7.57 -21.06 0.47
CA ARG A 56 -7.90 -20.36 1.71
C ARG A 56 -6.63 -19.87 2.37
N VAL A 57 -6.42 -18.57 2.29
CA VAL A 57 -5.29 -17.85 2.87
C VAL A 57 -5.73 -17.22 4.18
N SER A 58 -4.89 -17.31 5.20
CA SER A 58 -5.09 -16.61 6.48
C SER A 58 -3.85 -15.78 6.81
N VAL A 59 -4.00 -14.84 7.72
CA VAL A 59 -2.91 -13.98 8.19
C VAL A 59 -2.88 -13.93 9.71
N ALA A 60 -1.70 -13.87 10.29
CA ALA A 60 -1.50 -13.59 11.70
C ALA A 60 -1.63 -12.08 11.96
N THR A 61 -2.64 -11.65 12.69
CA THR A 61 -2.89 -10.25 13.06
C THR A 61 -2.04 -9.79 14.25
N LYS A 62 -1.52 -10.74 15.03
CA LYS A 62 -0.56 -10.54 16.12
C LYS A 62 0.57 -11.57 15.98
N PRO A 63 1.72 -11.36 16.63
CA PRO A 63 2.78 -12.38 16.64
C PRO A 63 2.25 -13.74 17.14
N ILE A 64 2.72 -14.80 16.52
CA ILE A 64 2.38 -16.20 16.89
C ILE A 64 3.66 -17.04 16.99
N SER A 65 3.61 -18.12 17.76
CA SER A 65 4.69 -19.11 17.85
C SER A 65 4.22 -20.44 17.28
N SER A 66 4.97 -21.01 16.36
CA SER A 66 4.63 -22.31 15.75
C SER A 66 5.86 -22.97 15.12
N GLY A 67 5.97 -24.30 15.26
CA GLY A 67 7.09 -25.06 14.72
C GLY A 67 8.46 -24.67 15.31
N GLY A 68 8.49 -24.24 16.58
CA GLY A 68 9.71 -23.81 17.28
C GLY A 68 10.25 -22.44 16.81
N LYS A 69 9.43 -21.64 16.12
CA LYS A 69 9.76 -20.31 15.63
C LYS A 69 8.70 -19.28 16.01
N ASP A 70 9.13 -18.05 16.21
CA ASP A 70 8.26 -16.89 16.34
C ASP A 70 8.02 -16.25 14.98
N TRP A 71 6.75 -15.98 14.73
CA TRP A 71 6.27 -15.42 13.47
C TRP A 71 5.67 -14.05 13.73
N PRO A 72 6.11 -13.04 12.99
CA PRO A 72 5.60 -11.69 13.17
C PRO A 72 4.16 -11.56 12.69
N ARG A 73 3.53 -10.47 13.06
CA ARG A 73 2.31 -9.97 12.47
C ARG A 73 2.45 -9.88 10.94
N GLY A 74 1.39 -10.18 10.19
CA GLY A 74 1.46 -10.25 8.73
C GLY A 74 1.98 -11.59 8.17
N THR A 75 2.30 -12.57 9.03
CA THR A 75 2.65 -13.91 8.56
C THR A 75 1.44 -14.58 7.89
N ILE A 76 1.65 -15.08 6.68
CA ILE A 76 0.63 -15.78 5.89
C ILE A 76 0.61 -17.26 6.26
N ILE A 77 -0.59 -17.82 6.37
CA ILE A 77 -0.83 -19.17 6.83
C ILE A 77 -1.81 -19.88 5.89
N LEU A 78 -1.40 -21.04 5.39
CA LEU A 78 -2.20 -21.92 4.55
C LEU A 78 -2.40 -23.26 5.26
N ARG A 79 -3.57 -23.47 5.88
CA ARG A 79 -3.87 -24.74 6.57
C ARG A 79 -4.16 -25.85 5.56
N VAL A 80 -3.48 -26.99 5.67
CA VAL A 80 -3.67 -28.12 4.75
C VAL A 80 -5.11 -28.63 4.80
N SER A 81 -5.68 -28.78 6.00
CA SER A 81 -7.05 -29.29 6.20
C SER A 81 -8.16 -28.40 5.61
N ARG A 82 -7.85 -27.15 5.26
CA ARG A 82 -8.81 -26.19 4.69
C ARG A 82 -8.59 -25.93 3.20
N ASN A 83 -7.63 -26.60 2.59
CA ASN A 83 -7.23 -26.39 1.20
C ASN A 83 -7.27 -27.72 0.42
N PRO A 84 -7.43 -27.69 -0.89
CA PRO A 84 -7.38 -28.90 -1.71
C PRO A 84 -5.98 -29.53 -1.75
N GLU A 85 -5.88 -30.79 -2.10
CA GLU A 85 -4.61 -31.53 -2.17
C GLU A 85 -3.59 -30.92 -3.15
N THR A 86 -4.07 -30.15 -4.12
CA THR A 86 -3.23 -29.41 -5.08
C THR A 86 -2.40 -28.29 -4.45
N LEU A 87 -2.70 -27.89 -3.19
CA LEU A 87 -2.02 -26.79 -2.49
C LEU A 87 -0.49 -26.96 -2.52
N HIS A 88 0.01 -28.14 -2.15
CA HIS A 88 1.46 -28.35 -2.05
C HIS A 88 2.17 -28.11 -3.38
N GLY A 89 1.67 -28.71 -4.46
CA GLY A 89 2.28 -28.55 -5.79
C GLY A 89 2.22 -27.12 -6.29
N ARG A 90 1.06 -26.46 -6.11
CA ARG A 90 0.89 -25.07 -6.54
C ARG A 90 1.74 -24.10 -5.73
N LEU A 91 1.77 -24.27 -4.41
CA LEU A 91 2.58 -23.43 -3.52
C LEU A 91 4.08 -23.60 -3.82
N SER A 92 4.55 -24.85 -4.03
CA SER A 92 5.94 -25.12 -4.40
C SER A 92 6.34 -24.42 -5.72
N GLN A 93 5.45 -24.47 -6.73
CA GLN A 93 5.69 -23.80 -7.99
C GLN A 93 5.78 -22.28 -7.82
N LEU A 94 4.78 -21.66 -7.16
CA LEU A 94 4.70 -20.22 -7.02
C LEU A 94 5.77 -19.66 -6.08
N SER A 95 6.10 -20.36 -4.99
CA SER A 95 7.16 -19.91 -4.08
C SER A 95 8.54 -19.89 -4.76
N ALA A 96 8.80 -20.87 -5.63
CA ALA A 96 10.02 -20.89 -6.44
C ALA A 96 10.03 -19.77 -7.50
N GLU A 97 8.87 -19.49 -8.14
CA GLU A 97 8.73 -18.41 -9.13
C GLU A 97 8.98 -17.03 -8.50
N LEU A 98 8.46 -16.81 -7.27
CA LEU A 98 8.42 -15.53 -6.58
C LEU A 98 9.55 -15.35 -5.54
N ASP A 99 10.44 -16.32 -5.41
CA ASP A 99 11.55 -16.34 -4.44
C ASP A 99 11.05 -16.13 -2.99
N VAL A 100 10.09 -16.97 -2.57
CA VAL A 100 9.49 -16.89 -1.23
C VAL A 100 9.86 -18.12 -0.42
N ASP A 101 10.48 -17.90 0.73
CA ASP A 101 10.76 -18.94 1.71
C ASP A 101 9.48 -19.37 2.44
N VAL A 102 9.09 -20.64 2.23
CA VAL A 102 7.91 -21.22 2.84
C VAL A 102 8.31 -22.29 3.85
N PHE A 103 7.77 -22.17 5.05
CA PHE A 103 7.98 -23.14 6.13
C PHE A 103 6.84 -24.16 6.17
N SER A 104 7.21 -25.45 6.19
CA SER A 104 6.27 -26.57 6.29
C SER A 104 6.08 -26.98 7.75
N LEU A 105 4.87 -26.83 8.27
CA LEU A 105 4.51 -27.17 9.64
C LEU A 105 3.89 -28.57 9.70
N SER A 106 4.47 -29.43 10.53
CA SER A 106 4.02 -30.83 10.72
C SER A 106 3.29 -31.08 12.04
N SER A 107 3.30 -30.13 12.98
CA SER A 107 2.64 -30.21 14.27
C SER A 107 1.99 -28.89 14.65
N THR A 108 0.82 -28.97 15.32
CA THR A 108 0.15 -27.79 15.91
C THR A 108 0.66 -27.47 17.31
N PHE A 109 1.61 -28.26 17.81
CA PHE A 109 2.14 -28.06 19.16
C PHE A 109 2.71 -26.65 19.30
N THR A 110 2.27 -25.99 20.34
CA THR A 110 2.69 -24.62 20.71
C THR A 110 3.15 -24.69 22.16
N PRO A 111 4.32 -24.18 22.52
CA PRO A 111 4.78 -24.15 23.91
C PRO A 111 3.77 -23.43 24.82
N ASP A 112 3.72 -23.84 26.09
CA ASP A 112 2.85 -23.22 27.09
C ASP A 112 3.09 -21.70 27.17
N GLY A 113 2.01 -20.95 27.26
CA GLY A 113 2.04 -19.47 27.32
C GLY A 113 2.26 -18.77 25.99
N THR A 114 2.34 -19.50 24.87
CA THR A 114 2.46 -18.91 23.54
C THR A 114 1.19 -19.11 22.70
N VAL A 115 1.03 -18.27 21.67
CA VAL A 115 -0.16 -18.24 20.80
C VAL A 115 0.17 -18.90 19.46
N GLY A 116 -0.52 -19.99 19.11
CA GLY A 116 -0.28 -20.73 17.87
C GLY A 116 -1.21 -20.36 16.72
N ILE A 117 -1.03 -21.08 15.60
CA ILE A 117 -1.83 -20.89 14.37
C ILE A 117 -3.33 -21.15 14.53
N GLY A 118 -3.74 -21.81 15.63
CA GLY A 118 -5.13 -22.14 15.94
C GLY A 118 -5.91 -21.02 16.62
N SER A 119 -5.24 -19.96 17.04
CA SER A 119 -5.81 -18.87 17.86
C SER A 119 -6.68 -17.90 17.06
N GLU A 120 -7.39 -17.04 17.79
CA GLU A 120 -8.14 -15.90 17.25
C GLU A 120 -7.25 -14.85 16.55
N ASN A 121 -5.94 -14.87 16.85
CA ASN A 121 -4.96 -13.98 16.18
C ASN A 121 -4.67 -14.39 14.72
N VAL A 122 -5.34 -15.42 14.21
CA VAL A 122 -5.20 -15.87 12.81
C VAL A 122 -6.55 -15.73 12.10
N THR A 123 -6.63 -14.73 11.24
CA THR A 123 -7.85 -14.35 10.51
C THR A 123 -7.79 -14.82 9.05
N ALA A 124 -8.92 -15.35 8.54
CA ALA A 124 -9.03 -15.70 7.13
C ALA A 124 -9.15 -14.45 6.26
N LEU A 125 -8.42 -14.42 5.17
CA LEU A 125 -8.48 -13.32 4.21
C LEU A 125 -9.62 -13.53 3.20
N ALA A 126 -10.27 -12.44 2.83
CA ALA A 126 -11.22 -12.41 1.73
C ALA A 126 -10.47 -12.61 0.40
N ARG A 127 -11.12 -13.30 -0.57
CA ARG A 127 -10.55 -13.44 -1.90
C ARG A 127 -10.64 -12.10 -2.65
N PRO A 128 -9.52 -11.48 -3.05
CA PRO A 128 -9.54 -10.22 -3.76
C PRO A 128 -10.25 -10.31 -5.11
N LYS A 129 -11.28 -9.49 -5.30
CA LYS A 129 -11.99 -9.24 -6.56
C LYS A 129 -11.76 -7.79 -6.93
N ILE A 130 -10.79 -7.56 -7.80
CA ILE A 130 -10.20 -6.24 -8.03
C ILE A 130 -10.81 -5.60 -9.26
N ALA A 131 -11.33 -4.38 -9.10
CA ALA A 131 -11.65 -3.46 -10.20
C ALA A 131 -10.60 -2.35 -10.25
N VAL A 132 -10.19 -1.97 -11.45
CA VAL A 132 -9.33 -0.82 -11.70
C VAL A 132 -10.10 0.18 -12.55
N ALA A 133 -10.21 1.42 -12.07
CA ALA A 133 -10.84 2.50 -12.83
C ALA A 133 -10.07 2.77 -14.10
N ALA A 134 -10.81 2.97 -15.21
CA ALA A 134 -10.26 3.26 -16.52
C ALA A 134 -11.12 4.31 -17.24
N GLY A 135 -10.65 4.82 -18.36
CA GLY A 135 -11.37 5.76 -19.22
C GLY A 135 -10.88 7.19 -19.13
N ASP A 136 -11.67 8.14 -19.66
CA ASP A 136 -11.25 9.51 -19.97
C ASP A 136 -10.76 10.34 -18.76
N ASN A 137 -11.26 10.04 -17.56
CA ASN A 137 -10.91 10.75 -16.33
C ASN A 137 -9.65 10.20 -15.64
N VAL A 138 -9.15 9.05 -16.10
CA VAL A 138 -8.01 8.37 -15.50
C VAL A 138 -6.74 8.66 -16.31
N SER A 139 -5.68 9.02 -15.62
CA SER A 139 -4.36 9.21 -16.23
C SER A 139 -3.90 7.93 -16.93
N GLN A 140 -3.56 8.02 -18.21
CA GLN A 140 -3.04 6.87 -18.97
C GLN A 140 -1.75 6.32 -18.33
N THR A 141 -0.90 7.20 -17.82
CA THR A 141 0.34 6.82 -17.14
C THR A 141 0.04 6.14 -15.81
N GLY A 142 -0.86 6.68 -15.00
CA GLY A 142 -1.28 6.10 -13.72
C GLY A 142 -1.95 4.74 -13.90
N TYR A 143 -2.91 4.63 -14.83
CA TYR A 143 -3.52 3.35 -15.19
C TYR A 143 -2.50 2.34 -15.68
N GLY A 144 -1.60 2.75 -16.59
CA GLY A 144 -0.56 1.89 -17.16
C GLY A 144 0.42 1.38 -16.12
N ALA A 145 0.74 2.17 -15.09
CA ALA A 145 1.61 1.76 -13.99
C ALA A 145 0.95 0.68 -13.12
N VAL A 146 -0.32 0.87 -12.75
CA VAL A 146 -1.12 -0.13 -12.02
C VAL A 146 -1.26 -1.40 -12.85
N TRP A 147 -1.69 -1.28 -14.12
CA TRP A 147 -1.84 -2.40 -15.04
C TRP A 147 -0.55 -3.22 -15.17
N ASN A 148 0.57 -2.57 -15.42
CA ASN A 148 1.87 -3.23 -15.56
C ASN A 148 2.28 -4.00 -14.29
N LEU A 149 2.03 -3.43 -13.10
CA LEU A 149 2.31 -4.13 -11.85
C LEU A 149 1.44 -5.38 -11.70
N LEU A 150 0.12 -5.25 -11.88
CA LEU A 150 -0.82 -6.35 -11.68
C LEU A 150 -0.57 -7.48 -12.68
N GLU A 151 -0.37 -7.16 -13.95
CA GLU A 151 -0.12 -8.15 -15.00
C GLU A 151 1.20 -8.88 -14.80
N LYS A 152 2.31 -8.17 -14.56
CA LYS A 152 3.61 -8.79 -14.27
C LYS A 152 3.60 -9.65 -13.01
N SER A 153 2.73 -9.32 -12.06
CA SER A 153 2.54 -10.09 -10.83
C SER A 153 1.58 -11.27 -11.00
N GLY A 154 0.92 -11.41 -12.15
CA GLY A 154 -0.10 -12.44 -12.38
C GLY A 154 -1.35 -12.26 -11.51
N ILE A 155 -1.65 -11.02 -11.07
CA ILE A 155 -2.81 -10.68 -10.25
C ILE A 155 -3.97 -10.33 -11.18
N GLN A 156 -5.09 -11.04 -11.04
CA GLN A 156 -6.29 -10.83 -11.86
C GLN A 156 -7.03 -9.56 -11.42
N PHE A 157 -7.48 -8.78 -12.39
CA PHE A 157 -8.31 -7.59 -12.18
C PHE A 157 -9.24 -7.36 -13.36
N THR A 158 -10.21 -6.48 -13.18
CA THR A 158 -11.13 -6.04 -14.24
C THR A 158 -11.02 -4.53 -14.39
N ALA A 159 -10.71 -4.06 -15.60
CA ALA A 159 -10.79 -2.65 -15.92
C ALA A 159 -12.26 -2.23 -16.08
N ILE A 160 -12.66 -1.17 -15.38
CA ILE A 160 -14.03 -0.65 -15.43
C ILE A 160 -14.00 0.84 -15.72
N PRO A 161 -14.78 1.32 -16.72
CA PRO A 161 -14.94 2.74 -16.93
C PRO A 161 -15.47 3.41 -15.66
N LEU A 162 -14.86 4.53 -15.27
CA LEU A 162 -15.20 5.23 -14.05
C LEU A 162 -16.70 5.54 -13.92
N ARG A 163 -17.33 5.96 -15.03
CA ARG A 163 -18.77 6.25 -15.12
C ARG A 163 -19.68 5.03 -14.93
N SER A 164 -19.11 3.82 -15.00
CA SER A 164 -19.84 2.55 -14.82
C SER A 164 -19.71 2.00 -13.40
N MET A 165 -19.06 2.71 -12.49
CA MET A 165 -18.89 2.30 -11.08
C MET A 165 -20.13 2.69 -10.27
N ASN A 166 -21.25 2.04 -10.55
CA ASN A 166 -22.51 2.13 -9.81
C ASN A 166 -22.69 0.93 -8.86
N ALA A 167 -23.74 0.93 -8.05
CA ALA A 167 -24.02 -0.12 -7.06
C ALA A 167 -23.97 -1.54 -7.63
N GLU A 168 -24.59 -1.76 -8.80
CA GLU A 168 -24.66 -3.07 -9.45
C GLU A 168 -23.26 -3.60 -9.85
N ASN A 169 -22.46 -2.75 -10.47
CA ASN A 169 -21.11 -3.14 -10.90
C ASN A 169 -20.16 -3.28 -9.72
N LEU A 170 -20.24 -2.37 -8.72
CA LEU A 170 -19.42 -2.43 -7.51
C LEU A 170 -19.67 -3.72 -6.70
N ALA A 171 -20.91 -4.22 -6.66
CA ALA A 171 -21.26 -5.46 -5.96
C ALA A 171 -20.47 -6.70 -6.42
N ARG A 172 -19.87 -6.67 -7.60
CA ARG A 172 -19.05 -7.77 -8.17
C ARG A 172 -17.63 -7.81 -7.58
N PHE A 173 -17.20 -6.74 -6.93
CA PHE A 173 -15.84 -6.52 -6.45
C PHE A 173 -15.84 -6.26 -4.94
N ASN A 174 -14.68 -6.44 -4.32
CA ASN A 174 -14.42 -6.03 -2.95
C ASN A 174 -13.21 -5.10 -2.83
N THR A 175 -12.53 -4.85 -3.96
CA THR A 175 -11.41 -3.91 -4.03
C THR A 175 -11.59 -3.06 -5.29
N VAL A 176 -11.55 -1.75 -5.13
CA VAL A 176 -11.56 -0.76 -6.23
C VAL A 176 -10.27 0.05 -6.16
N ILE A 177 -9.55 0.12 -7.26
CA ILE A 177 -8.35 0.94 -7.41
C ILE A 177 -8.72 2.14 -8.28
N LEU A 178 -8.47 3.33 -7.77
CA LEU A 178 -8.62 4.60 -8.47
C LEU A 178 -7.21 5.15 -8.74
N PRO A 179 -6.64 4.95 -9.94
CA PRO A 179 -5.33 5.48 -10.30
C PRO A 179 -5.31 7.01 -10.27
N ASP A 180 -4.18 7.61 -10.56
CA ASP A 180 -4.10 9.05 -10.81
C ASP A 180 -5.05 9.50 -11.93
N GLY A 181 -5.59 10.74 -11.84
CA GLY A 181 -6.54 11.24 -12.84
C GLY A 181 -7.21 12.55 -12.41
N VAL A 182 -8.21 12.99 -13.17
CA VAL A 182 -8.88 14.26 -12.95
C VAL A 182 -10.39 14.13 -12.99
N GLY A 183 -11.08 14.99 -12.21
CA GLY A 183 -12.55 15.12 -12.30
C GLY A 183 -13.32 13.90 -11.81
N TYR A 184 -12.79 13.15 -10.89
CA TYR A 184 -13.41 11.94 -10.30
C TYR A 184 -14.81 12.22 -9.75
N ALA A 185 -14.98 13.28 -8.94
CA ALA A 185 -16.28 13.64 -8.37
C ALA A 185 -17.35 13.87 -9.45
N GLY A 186 -16.99 14.58 -10.54
CA GLY A 186 -17.88 14.81 -11.67
C GLY A 186 -18.22 13.54 -12.45
N ALA A 187 -17.25 12.63 -12.60
CA ALA A 187 -17.44 11.37 -13.32
C ALA A 187 -18.32 10.37 -12.57
N PHE A 188 -18.19 10.29 -11.24
CA PHE A 188 -19.10 9.52 -10.38
C PHE A 188 -20.48 10.17 -10.29
N GLY A 189 -20.55 11.50 -10.24
CA GLY A 189 -21.76 12.23 -9.91
C GLY A 189 -22.28 11.91 -8.50
N LYS A 190 -23.34 12.58 -8.08
CA LYS A 190 -23.88 12.42 -6.72
C LYS A 190 -24.33 10.98 -6.41
N SER A 191 -24.99 10.33 -7.36
CA SER A 191 -25.45 8.95 -7.20
C SER A 191 -24.28 7.97 -7.08
N GLY A 192 -23.28 8.06 -7.96
CA GLY A 192 -22.13 7.17 -7.93
C GLY A 192 -21.27 7.35 -6.66
N ILE A 193 -21.17 8.57 -6.12
CA ILE A 193 -20.53 8.82 -4.83
C ILE A 193 -21.31 8.15 -3.69
N ALA A 194 -22.64 8.26 -3.70
CA ALA A 194 -23.47 7.59 -2.70
C ALA A 194 -23.36 6.05 -2.79
N ASP A 195 -23.39 5.50 -3.99
CA ASP A 195 -23.18 4.07 -4.24
C ASP A 195 -21.81 3.59 -3.75
N LEU A 196 -20.74 4.36 -4.04
CA LEU A 196 -19.39 4.05 -3.57
C LEU A 196 -19.31 4.06 -2.03
N LYS A 197 -19.87 5.09 -1.37
CA LYS A 197 -19.91 5.16 0.09
C LYS A 197 -20.66 3.99 0.70
N ALA A 198 -21.82 3.66 0.17
CA ALA A 198 -22.60 2.50 0.60
C ALA A 198 -21.82 1.19 0.40
N TRP A 199 -21.18 1.02 -0.74
CA TRP A 199 -20.35 -0.17 -1.03
C TRP A 199 -19.15 -0.27 -0.07
N ILE A 200 -18.46 0.83 0.23
CA ILE A 200 -17.38 0.82 1.22
C ILE A 200 -17.93 0.42 2.58
N SER A 201 -19.04 1.03 3.03
CA SER A 201 -19.62 0.75 4.36
C SER A 201 -20.01 -0.73 4.55
N HIS A 202 -20.26 -1.46 3.47
CA HIS A 202 -20.55 -2.90 3.47
C HIS A 202 -19.29 -3.80 3.28
N GLY A 203 -18.08 -3.26 3.46
CA GLY A 203 -16.85 -4.03 3.46
C GLY A 203 -16.01 -3.89 2.19
N GLY A 204 -16.35 -2.97 1.30
CA GLY A 204 -15.53 -2.64 0.14
C GLY A 204 -14.26 -1.87 0.54
N ALA A 205 -13.17 -2.10 -0.18
CA ALA A 205 -11.92 -1.36 -0.02
C ALA A 205 -11.63 -0.52 -1.27
N VAL A 206 -11.56 0.80 -1.13
CA VAL A 206 -11.13 1.70 -2.20
C VAL A 206 -9.72 2.20 -1.95
N LEU A 207 -8.83 2.02 -2.93
CA LEU A 207 -7.45 2.47 -2.93
C LEU A 207 -7.33 3.63 -3.93
N GLY A 208 -7.23 4.85 -3.43
CA GLY A 208 -7.06 6.05 -4.25
C GLY A 208 -5.59 6.46 -4.32
N LEU A 209 -5.02 6.50 -5.54
CA LEU A 209 -3.62 6.79 -5.79
C LEU A 209 -3.48 8.21 -6.35
N ALA A 210 -2.61 9.04 -5.77
CA ALA A 210 -2.43 10.43 -6.14
C ALA A 210 -3.79 11.17 -6.24
N ASP A 211 -4.15 11.76 -7.38
CA ASP A 211 -5.42 12.46 -7.54
C ASP A 211 -6.64 11.51 -7.48
N GLY A 212 -6.47 10.21 -7.75
CA GLY A 212 -7.47 9.18 -7.48
C GLY A 212 -7.82 8.97 -6.00
N GLY A 213 -6.97 9.49 -5.09
CA GLY A 213 -7.22 9.53 -3.64
C GLY A 213 -7.52 10.95 -3.13
N ARG A 214 -6.88 11.98 -3.71
CA ARG A 214 -7.00 13.36 -3.23
C ARG A 214 -8.43 13.91 -3.29
N TRP A 215 -9.26 13.46 -4.24
CA TRP A 215 -10.67 13.84 -4.33
C TRP A 215 -11.52 13.32 -3.15
N PHE A 216 -11.01 12.39 -2.33
CA PHE A 216 -11.69 11.97 -1.10
C PHE A 216 -11.91 13.12 -0.11
N MET A 217 -11.11 14.20 -0.23
CA MET A 217 -11.22 15.42 0.58
C MET A 217 -12.27 16.41 0.08
N ASP A 218 -12.81 16.22 -1.14
CA ASP A 218 -13.77 17.15 -1.73
C ASP A 218 -15.05 17.23 -0.88
N LYS A 219 -15.62 18.44 -0.74
CA LYS A 219 -16.78 18.72 0.15
C LYS A 219 -18.00 17.85 -0.13
N ASP A 220 -18.21 17.45 -1.39
CA ASP A 220 -19.34 16.59 -1.77
C ASP A 220 -19.01 15.09 -1.62
N VAL A 221 -17.76 14.78 -1.30
CA VAL A 221 -17.24 13.41 -1.20
C VAL A 221 -17.00 13.01 0.25
N GLU A 222 -16.21 13.76 0.99
CA GLU A 222 -15.98 13.56 2.43
C GLU A 222 -15.72 12.09 2.83
N LEU A 223 -14.81 11.42 2.10
CA LEU A 223 -14.35 10.09 2.46
C LEU A 223 -13.16 10.13 3.44
N THR A 224 -12.62 11.30 3.71
CA THR A 224 -11.56 11.54 4.68
C THR A 224 -11.74 12.88 5.38
N THR A 225 -11.25 12.98 6.62
CA THR A 225 -11.18 14.25 7.36
C THR A 225 -9.86 14.98 7.16
N ALA A 226 -8.93 14.39 6.40
CA ALA A 226 -7.68 15.05 6.01
C ALA A 226 -7.93 16.37 5.28
N ARG A 227 -6.94 17.26 5.31
CA ARG A 227 -6.99 18.56 4.63
C ARG A 227 -5.65 18.82 3.95
N ARG A 228 -5.66 19.61 2.90
CA ARG A 228 -4.43 20.06 2.25
C ARG A 228 -3.73 21.12 3.10
N VAL A 229 -2.42 21.06 3.15
CA VAL A 229 -1.61 22.12 3.78
C VAL A 229 -1.79 23.42 3.00
N GLY A 230 -2.13 24.50 3.69
CA GLY A 230 -2.33 25.82 3.07
C GLY A 230 -3.76 26.14 2.62
N GLU A 231 -4.72 25.22 2.77
CA GLU A 231 -6.15 25.48 2.47
C GLU A 231 -6.97 25.99 3.68
N ASP A 232 -6.41 25.99 4.90
CA ASP A 232 -7.17 26.17 6.15
C ASP A 232 -7.37 27.62 6.60
N ASP A 233 -7.31 28.59 5.73
CA ASP A 233 -7.59 29.97 6.13
C ASP A 233 -8.94 30.46 5.53
N PRO A 234 -10.09 30.28 6.23
CA PRO A 234 -11.38 30.80 5.76
C PRO A 234 -11.44 32.33 5.74
N LYS A 235 -10.38 33.02 6.13
CA LYS A 235 -10.22 34.49 6.12
C LYS A 235 -9.02 34.97 5.32
N GLY A 236 -8.41 34.12 4.49
CA GLY A 236 -7.29 34.52 3.62
C GLY A 236 -7.77 35.39 2.47
N GLU A 237 -7.32 36.63 2.47
CA GLU A 237 -7.39 37.59 1.36
C GLU A 237 -7.04 36.94 0.02
N LYS A 238 -7.73 37.36 -1.03
CA LYS A 238 -7.41 37.02 -2.44
C LYS A 238 -5.95 37.38 -2.71
N ASP A 239 -5.05 36.45 -2.53
CA ASP A 239 -3.63 36.66 -2.81
C ASP A 239 -3.42 36.76 -4.32
N LYS A 240 -2.91 37.92 -4.71
CA LYS A 240 -2.34 38.19 -6.04
C LYS A 240 -1.22 37.19 -6.29
N GLU A 241 -1.17 36.63 -7.50
CA GLU A 241 -0.10 35.74 -7.97
C GLU A 241 1.28 36.24 -7.50
N PRO A 242 2.13 35.34 -6.93
CA PRO A 242 3.48 35.75 -6.56
C PRO A 242 4.28 36.01 -7.84
N LYS A 243 4.60 37.29 -8.10
CA LYS A 243 5.61 37.65 -9.08
C LYS A 243 6.92 36.97 -8.70
N SER A 244 7.56 36.31 -9.65
CA SER A 244 8.88 35.69 -9.50
C SER A 244 9.86 36.67 -8.82
N VAL A 245 10.28 36.35 -7.62
CA VAL A 245 11.29 37.14 -6.89
C VAL A 245 12.65 36.49 -7.12
N VAL A 246 13.46 37.14 -7.92
CA VAL A 246 14.91 36.86 -8.00
C VAL A 246 15.53 37.21 -6.67
N PRO A 247 16.35 36.32 -6.03
CA PRO A 247 16.93 36.62 -4.73
C PRO A 247 17.96 37.77 -4.86
N ALA A 248 17.72 38.85 -4.16
CA ALA A 248 18.72 39.92 -3.97
C ALA A 248 19.70 39.47 -2.86
N SER A 249 20.98 39.45 -3.22
CA SER A 249 22.08 39.24 -2.27
C SER A 249 22.26 40.49 -1.39
N GLY A 250 21.88 40.39 -0.11
CA GLY A 250 22.11 41.49 0.85
C GLY A 250 22.07 40.97 2.29
N LYS A 251 23.13 41.26 3.04
CA LYS A 251 23.30 40.91 4.46
C LYS A 251 22.40 41.78 5.35
N ASN A 252 21.11 41.49 5.41
CA ASN A 252 20.14 41.89 6.45
C ASN A 252 18.79 41.30 6.06
N ALA A 253 18.72 39.98 5.98
CA ALA A 253 17.45 39.31 5.72
C ALA A 253 16.61 39.34 7.01
N ALA A 254 15.60 40.18 7.06
CA ALA A 254 14.45 39.95 7.93
C ALA A 254 13.95 38.54 7.65
N LYS A 255 13.76 37.73 8.71
CA LYS A 255 13.28 36.35 8.60
C LYS A 255 12.04 36.34 7.71
N ALA A 256 12.13 35.72 6.53
CA ALA A 256 11.00 35.62 5.61
C ALA A 256 9.78 35.07 6.34
N PRO A 257 8.55 35.54 6.06
CA PRO A 257 7.36 34.98 6.65
C PRO A 257 7.31 33.48 6.34
N ALA A 258 6.84 32.67 7.30
CA ALA A 258 6.73 31.22 7.11
C ALA A 258 5.92 30.90 5.85
N PRO A 259 6.34 29.91 5.04
CA PRO A 259 5.65 29.55 3.82
C PRO A 259 4.22 29.11 4.13
N LYS A 260 3.25 29.58 3.36
CA LYS A 260 1.83 29.26 3.56
C LYS A 260 1.40 28.05 2.72
N LYS A 261 2.00 27.83 1.55
CA LYS A 261 1.65 26.75 0.61
C LYS A 261 2.89 26.01 0.14
N PRO A 262 2.78 24.68 -0.09
CA PRO A 262 3.84 23.92 -0.72
C PRO A 262 4.12 24.44 -2.16
N LEU A 263 5.38 24.42 -2.54
CA LEU A 263 5.83 24.64 -3.92
C LEU A 263 5.93 23.28 -4.62
N GLU A 264 5.67 23.28 -5.91
CA GLU A 264 5.71 22.06 -6.74
C GLU A 264 7.08 21.40 -6.69
N LEU A 265 7.09 20.13 -6.30
CA LEU A 265 8.27 19.25 -6.25
C LEU A 265 8.41 18.50 -7.56
N PRO A 266 9.58 18.55 -8.22
CA PRO A 266 9.82 17.73 -9.41
C PRO A 266 9.91 16.23 -9.09
N GLY A 267 10.13 15.89 -7.83
CA GLY A 267 10.27 14.54 -7.28
C GLY A 267 11.48 14.41 -6.38
N ALA A 268 11.25 13.92 -5.18
CA ALA A 268 12.30 13.65 -4.20
C ALA A 268 11.93 12.45 -3.33
N ILE A 269 12.91 11.86 -2.66
CA ILE A 269 12.72 10.74 -1.75
C ILE A 269 12.89 11.25 -0.32
N PHE A 270 11.87 10.95 0.47
CA PHE A 270 11.80 11.39 1.86
C PHE A 270 11.77 10.20 2.82
N ARG A 271 12.30 10.42 4.01
CA ARG A 271 12.14 9.49 5.13
C ARG A 271 10.75 9.63 5.71
N ALA A 272 9.99 8.54 5.71
CA ALA A 272 8.68 8.47 6.34
C ALA A 272 8.67 7.40 7.43
N LYS A 273 7.74 7.55 8.38
CA LYS A 273 7.43 6.55 9.41
C LYS A 273 6.16 5.82 9.01
N ILE A 274 6.12 4.53 9.27
CA ILE A 274 4.93 3.72 9.07
C ILE A 274 4.53 3.07 10.39
N ASP A 275 3.22 3.02 10.65
CA ASP A 275 2.69 2.29 11.80
C ASP A 275 2.77 0.78 11.56
N PRO A 276 3.65 0.03 12.24
CA PRO A 276 3.80 -1.41 12.04
C PRO A 276 2.64 -2.21 12.66
N THR A 277 1.74 -1.56 13.39
CA THR A 277 0.56 -2.22 13.96
C THR A 277 -0.60 -2.25 12.97
N HIS A 278 -0.65 -1.31 12.05
CA HIS A 278 -1.63 -1.25 10.96
C HIS A 278 -1.31 -2.28 9.87
N PHE A 279 -2.34 -2.88 9.24
CA PHE A 279 -2.15 -3.95 8.24
C PHE A 279 -1.28 -3.55 7.03
N LEU A 280 -1.33 -2.30 6.60
CA LEU A 280 -0.43 -1.79 5.55
C LEU A 280 1.05 -1.77 6.00
N GLY A 281 1.29 -1.63 7.29
CA GLY A 281 2.61 -1.57 7.89
C GLY A 281 3.24 -2.93 8.19
N TRP A 282 2.48 -4.02 8.16
CA TRP A 282 3.01 -5.35 8.50
C TRP A 282 4.17 -5.80 7.61
N ALA A 283 4.23 -5.29 6.38
CA ALA A 283 5.33 -5.54 5.45
C ALA A 283 6.59 -4.68 5.71
N TYR A 284 6.57 -3.82 6.76
CA TYR A 284 7.66 -2.89 7.09
C TYR A 284 8.01 -2.95 8.57
N PRO A 285 8.64 -4.02 9.03
CA PRO A 285 8.89 -4.24 10.46
C PRO A 285 9.83 -3.21 11.10
N SER A 286 10.62 -2.48 10.30
CA SER A 286 11.49 -1.40 10.79
C SER A 286 10.72 -0.16 11.26
N GLY A 287 9.46 -0.01 10.84
CA GLY A 287 8.68 1.20 11.12
C GLY A 287 9.11 2.44 10.32
N GLU A 288 10.06 2.28 9.39
CA GLU A 288 10.56 3.35 8.51
C GLU A 288 10.55 2.89 7.05
N LEU A 289 10.26 3.83 6.15
CA LEU A 289 10.39 3.60 4.71
C LEU A 289 10.76 4.89 3.99
N PRO A 290 11.55 4.79 2.90
CA PRO A 290 11.74 5.88 1.97
C PRO A 290 10.53 5.96 1.02
N VAL A 291 9.92 7.14 0.92
CA VAL A 291 8.80 7.39 0.01
C VAL A 291 9.21 8.38 -1.08
N PHE A 292 8.74 8.12 -2.30
CA PHE A 292 8.81 9.11 -3.37
C PHE A 292 7.61 10.05 -3.26
N LEU A 293 7.85 11.35 -3.42
CA LEU A 293 6.82 12.38 -3.44
C LEU A 293 7.13 13.42 -4.51
N SER A 294 6.09 13.79 -5.26
CA SER A 294 6.10 14.82 -6.28
C SER A 294 4.88 15.75 -6.17
N GLY A 295 4.88 16.87 -6.88
CA GLY A 295 3.78 17.84 -6.88
C GLY A 295 3.79 18.79 -5.68
N ASP A 296 2.67 19.44 -5.44
CA ASP A 296 2.49 20.54 -4.48
C ASP A 296 1.44 20.27 -3.40
N VAL A 297 0.98 19.05 -3.28
CA VAL A 297 -0.03 18.65 -2.28
C VAL A 297 0.62 17.92 -1.12
N PHE A 298 0.47 18.48 0.09
CA PHE A 298 0.80 17.83 1.36
C PHE A 298 -0.47 17.71 2.20
N LEU A 299 -0.58 16.66 3.01
CA LEU A 299 -1.80 16.34 3.75
C LEU A 299 -1.62 16.54 5.25
N LYS A 300 -2.43 17.39 5.85
CA LYS A 300 -2.62 17.36 7.31
C LYS A 300 -3.24 16.01 7.69
N PRO A 301 -2.80 15.42 8.81
CA PRO A 301 -3.32 14.14 9.28
C PRO A 301 -4.84 14.13 9.40
N SER A 302 -5.46 13.00 9.08
CA SER A 302 -6.87 12.77 9.37
C SER A 302 -7.10 12.69 10.87
N THR A 303 -8.25 13.18 11.31
CA THR A 303 -8.75 13.05 12.69
C THR A 303 -9.75 11.91 12.85
N GLY A 304 -10.23 11.33 11.74
CA GLY A 304 -11.23 10.25 11.72
C GLY A 304 -10.63 8.88 11.44
N GLY A 305 -9.51 8.83 10.76
CA GLY A 305 -8.86 7.61 10.31
C GLY A 305 -7.45 7.39 10.85
N ALA A 306 -6.82 6.31 10.42
CA ALA A 306 -5.44 5.99 10.73
C ALA A 306 -4.48 6.71 9.77
N ASN A 307 -3.54 7.46 10.30
CA ASN A 307 -2.45 8.07 9.54
C ASN A 307 -1.29 7.07 9.45
N VAL A 308 -1.39 6.15 8.51
CA VAL A 308 -0.55 4.94 8.45
C VAL A 308 0.90 5.25 8.13
N VAL A 309 1.12 6.16 7.17
CA VAL A 309 2.47 6.63 6.82
C VAL A 309 2.51 8.14 7.02
N THR A 310 3.47 8.60 7.81
CA THR A 310 3.60 10.01 8.19
C THR A 310 5.03 10.50 8.04
N PHE A 311 5.19 11.80 7.82
CA PHE A 311 6.47 12.47 7.90
C PHE A 311 6.68 12.97 9.33
N GLY A 312 7.86 12.73 9.87
CA GLY A 312 8.26 13.30 11.15
C GLY A 312 8.79 14.71 11.03
N LYS A 313 9.63 15.12 11.96
CA LYS A 313 10.35 16.41 11.89
C LYS A 313 11.59 16.30 11.00
N ALA A 314 12.00 17.42 10.41
CA ALA A 314 13.24 17.50 9.62
C ALA A 314 14.48 17.00 10.44
N PRO A 315 15.49 16.42 9.77
CA PRO A 315 15.65 16.31 8.32
C PRO A 315 14.89 15.13 7.72
N LEU A 316 14.14 15.38 6.64
CA LEU A 316 13.30 14.39 5.97
C LEU A 316 13.87 13.93 4.62
N VAL A 317 14.60 14.80 3.93
CA VAL A 317 15.12 14.56 2.58
C VAL A 317 16.20 13.49 2.61
N LEU A 318 16.02 12.44 1.82
CA LEU A 318 17.04 11.42 1.56
C LEU A 318 17.81 11.72 0.29
N THR A 319 17.10 12.12 -0.78
CA THR A 319 17.70 12.53 -2.05
C THR A 319 16.66 13.26 -2.92
N GLY A 320 17.14 14.04 -3.86
CA GLY A 320 16.31 14.83 -4.78
C GLY A 320 16.35 16.34 -4.48
N PHE A 321 15.66 17.10 -5.33
CA PHE A 321 15.56 18.55 -5.16
C PHE A 321 14.37 18.91 -4.26
N VAL A 322 14.60 19.84 -3.35
CA VAL A 322 13.56 20.42 -2.48
C VAL A 322 13.72 21.94 -2.40
N TRP A 323 12.63 22.63 -2.17
CA TRP A 323 12.65 24.09 -2.02
C TRP A 323 13.12 24.46 -0.61
N PRO A 324 14.21 25.24 -0.48
CA PRO A 324 14.67 25.74 0.81
C PRO A 324 13.55 26.52 1.51
N ASP A 325 13.50 26.41 2.83
CA ASP A 325 12.53 27.11 3.71
C ASP A 325 11.04 26.87 3.37
N ASN A 326 10.73 25.93 2.47
CA ASN A 326 9.37 25.58 2.08
C ASN A 326 9.07 24.10 2.29
N THR A 327 9.74 23.21 1.55
CA THR A 327 9.34 21.80 1.45
C THR A 327 9.35 21.10 2.81
N GLU A 328 10.48 21.04 3.49
CA GLU A 328 10.58 20.31 4.76
C GLU A 328 9.76 20.98 5.88
N ALA A 329 9.67 22.33 5.85
CA ALA A 329 8.90 23.09 6.84
C ALA A 329 7.39 22.79 6.76
N LEU A 330 6.86 22.56 5.55
CA LEU A 330 5.44 22.27 5.33
C LEU A 330 5.13 20.77 5.29
N LEU A 331 6.14 19.93 5.02
CA LEU A 331 5.98 18.47 4.98
C LEU A 331 6.08 17.85 6.39
N ALA A 332 6.75 18.54 7.33
CA ALA A 332 6.88 18.04 8.69
C ALA A 332 5.50 17.79 9.34
N ASP A 333 5.38 16.67 10.07
CA ASP A 333 4.17 16.24 10.78
C ASP A 333 2.91 16.09 9.87
N THR A 334 3.12 15.82 8.57
CA THR A 334 2.04 15.55 7.60
C THR A 334 1.87 14.05 7.34
N ALA A 335 0.77 13.66 6.68
CA ALA A 335 0.47 12.29 6.31
C ALA A 335 0.79 12.00 4.84
N PHE A 336 1.23 10.76 4.57
CA PHE A 336 1.45 10.25 3.22
C PHE A 336 0.44 9.17 2.83
N ILE A 337 0.06 8.29 3.77
CA ILE A 337 -1.02 7.32 3.58
C ILE A 337 -1.98 7.43 4.75
N ILE A 338 -3.26 7.54 4.40
CA ILE A 338 -4.37 7.62 5.35
C ILE A 338 -5.33 6.49 5.03
N ASP A 339 -5.75 5.74 6.04
CA ASP A 339 -6.82 4.76 5.96
C ASP A 339 -8.02 5.26 6.78
N GLU A 340 -9.14 5.46 6.10
CA GLU A 340 -10.41 5.84 6.72
C GLU A 340 -11.32 4.62 6.80
N PRO A 341 -11.56 4.07 8.00
CA PRO A 341 -12.53 3.01 8.18
C PRO A 341 -13.96 3.59 8.01
N ILE A 342 -14.74 3.00 7.12
CA ILE A 342 -16.12 3.41 6.82
C ILE A 342 -17.02 2.19 6.92
N GLY A 343 -17.76 2.06 8.02
CA GLY A 343 -18.50 0.85 8.31
C GLY A 343 -17.58 -0.36 8.47
N SER A 344 -17.74 -1.37 7.61
CA SER A 344 -16.88 -2.56 7.59
C SER A 344 -15.77 -2.50 6.53
N GLY A 345 -15.64 -1.39 5.81
CA GLY A 345 -14.70 -1.23 4.71
C GLY A 345 -13.72 -0.08 4.91
N HIS A 346 -12.92 0.18 3.89
CA HIS A 346 -11.77 1.09 3.96
C HIS A 346 -11.72 2.03 2.76
N ALA A 347 -11.47 3.32 3.01
CA ALA A 347 -11.04 4.28 2.00
C ALA A 347 -9.57 4.64 2.25
N ILE A 348 -8.66 4.13 1.43
CA ILE A 348 -7.22 4.30 1.60
C ILE A 348 -6.74 5.34 0.60
N LEU A 349 -6.25 6.46 1.12
CA LEU A 349 -5.65 7.54 0.35
C LEU A 349 -4.13 7.39 0.34
N TYR A 350 -3.55 7.26 -0.85
CA TYR A 350 -2.11 7.35 -1.10
C TYR A 350 -1.83 8.73 -1.68
N LEU A 351 -1.03 9.54 -1.00
CA LEU A 351 -0.73 10.92 -1.43
C LEU A 351 -0.07 10.98 -2.80
N ASP A 352 0.80 10.02 -3.10
CA ASP A 352 1.41 9.83 -4.42
C ASP A 352 1.21 8.39 -4.89
N ASP A 353 1.51 8.10 -6.16
CA ASP A 353 1.31 6.78 -6.76
C ASP A 353 2.41 5.79 -6.35
N PRO A 354 2.10 4.75 -5.54
CA PRO A 354 3.08 3.75 -5.12
C PRO A 354 3.56 2.85 -6.27
N THR A 355 2.91 2.93 -7.44
CA THR A 355 3.24 2.14 -8.63
C THR A 355 3.95 2.95 -9.71
N PHE A 356 4.13 4.27 -9.47
CA PHE A 356 4.60 5.25 -10.45
C PHE A 356 5.76 4.74 -11.31
N ARG A 357 5.48 4.47 -12.60
CA ARG A 357 6.43 4.05 -13.64
C ARG A 357 7.35 2.88 -13.23
N ALA A 358 6.98 2.09 -12.22
CA ALA A 358 7.85 1.10 -11.58
C ALA A 358 9.22 1.67 -11.10
N LEU A 359 9.30 2.99 -10.91
CA LEU A 359 10.53 3.71 -10.57
C LEU A 359 10.97 3.45 -9.14
N TRP A 360 10.01 3.38 -8.20
CA TRP A 360 10.30 3.26 -6.77
C TRP A 360 9.64 2.02 -6.14
N PRO A 361 10.30 0.84 -6.23
CA PRO A 361 9.72 -0.41 -5.72
C PRO A 361 9.49 -0.41 -4.21
N GLY A 362 10.15 0.49 -3.45
CA GLY A 362 10.03 0.57 -1.99
C GLY A 362 8.60 0.78 -1.47
N MET A 363 7.70 1.39 -2.26
CA MET A 363 6.30 1.60 -1.89
C MET A 363 5.34 0.50 -2.38
N ARG A 364 5.80 -0.41 -3.24
CA ARG A 364 4.93 -1.42 -3.88
C ARG A 364 4.22 -2.30 -2.87
N ARG A 365 4.90 -2.67 -1.77
CA ARG A 365 4.31 -3.49 -0.70
C ARG A 365 3.12 -2.83 -0.02
N LEU A 366 3.09 -1.50 0.10
CA LEU A 366 1.93 -0.76 0.63
C LEU A 366 0.69 -1.00 -0.22
N PHE A 367 0.85 -0.95 -1.54
CA PHE A 367 -0.25 -1.16 -2.48
C PHE A 367 -0.71 -2.64 -2.51
N LEU A 368 0.25 -3.59 -2.55
CA LEU A 368 -0.05 -5.03 -2.49
C LEU A 368 -0.75 -5.40 -1.18
N ALA A 369 -0.31 -4.86 -0.05
CA ALA A 369 -0.93 -5.06 1.27
C ALA A 369 -2.36 -4.50 1.31
N GLY A 370 -2.59 -3.32 0.72
CA GLY A 370 -3.93 -2.74 0.59
C GLY A 370 -4.89 -3.68 -0.14
N MET A 371 -4.49 -4.23 -1.28
CA MET A 371 -5.31 -5.19 -2.04
C MET A 371 -5.56 -6.51 -1.30
N LEU A 372 -4.58 -6.97 -0.51
CA LEU A 372 -4.67 -8.26 0.17
C LEU A 372 -5.50 -8.18 1.46
N TYR A 373 -5.27 -7.16 2.27
CA TYR A 373 -5.80 -7.11 3.63
C TYR A 373 -7.07 -6.25 3.77
N ALA A 374 -7.16 -5.11 3.09
CA ALA A 374 -8.29 -4.18 3.26
C ALA A 374 -9.66 -4.81 2.97
N PRO A 375 -9.85 -5.69 1.95
CA PRO A 375 -11.16 -6.32 1.70
C PRO A 375 -11.62 -7.28 2.81
N SER A 376 -10.78 -7.54 3.80
CA SER A 376 -11.08 -8.41 4.94
C SER A 376 -11.41 -7.60 6.21
N GLY A 377 -11.80 -6.35 6.07
CA GLY A 377 -12.02 -5.44 7.20
C GLY A 377 -10.71 -5.16 7.94
N GLY A 378 -9.60 -5.00 7.20
CA GLY A 378 -8.28 -4.80 7.79
C GLY A 378 -7.78 -5.99 8.63
N ALA A 379 -8.35 -7.19 8.41
CA ALA A 379 -8.05 -8.43 9.14
C ALA A 379 -8.28 -8.33 10.66
N GLY A 380 -9.34 -7.62 11.06
CA GLY A 380 -9.76 -7.56 12.48
C GLY A 380 -8.75 -6.83 13.37
N VAL A 381 -8.23 -5.73 12.91
CA VAL A 381 -7.36 -4.86 13.73
C VAL A 381 -8.26 -3.94 14.57
N GLU A 382 -8.54 -4.34 15.81
CA GLU A 382 -8.85 -3.43 16.92
C GLU A 382 -7.56 -3.14 17.70
#